data_01ad043ce19a7f9ed7e837a589b389e4
#
_entry.id   01ad043ce19a7f9ed7e837a589b389e4
#
_cell.length_a   1.000
_cell.length_b   1.000
_cell.length_c   1.000
_cell.angle_alpha   90.00
_cell.angle_beta   90.00
_cell.angle_gamma   90.00
#
_symmetry.space_group_name_H-M   'P 1'
#
loop_
_entity.id
_entity.type
_entity.pdbx_description
1 polymer ?
#
loop_
_entity_poly.entity_id
_entity_poly.type
_entity_poly.pdbx_seq_one_letter_code
_entity_poly.pdbx_strand_id
1 'polypeptide(L)'
;LTAALSRHGLCFVHADRRGTITAAQIDELNAMPNVRAIRKRKVNWGSIEHLYAMLDLCRMALEDERTTYLHLMSAQDYPTLSGKEMENRFDGETRLFIQRTRTADHPELAHRYEHYHFMHLLNYRDPSDWAQNWVGRLDRWQDLLHVRRKLSVPYKGLLYVSLPRDAAEFVLKDKNARRFLRQLRMTYIPEEFFFQ
;
A
#
# COMPACT_ATOMS: atom_id res chain seq x y z
N LEU A 1 12.74 -7.10 12.58
CA LEU A 1 12.17 -7.59 11.32
C LEU A 1 13.16 -7.43 10.17
N THR A 2 13.51 -6.21 9.77
CA THR A 2 14.39 -5.94 8.61
C THR A 2 15.71 -6.73 8.67
N ALA A 3 16.40 -6.72 9.81
CA ALA A 3 17.65 -7.46 9.98
C ALA A 3 17.49 -9.00 9.87
N ALA A 4 16.31 -9.53 10.17
CA ALA A 4 16.02 -10.95 9.98
C ALA A 4 15.76 -11.28 8.52
N LEU A 5 14.95 -10.45 7.84
CA LEU A 5 14.56 -10.64 6.44
C LEU A 5 15.73 -10.42 5.48
N SER A 6 16.59 -9.42 5.73
CA SER A 6 17.72 -9.09 4.87
C SER A 6 18.80 -10.17 4.76
N ARG A 7 18.77 -11.16 5.66
CA ARG A 7 19.66 -12.33 5.57
C ARG A 7 19.24 -13.30 4.46
N HIS A 8 18.00 -13.20 4.00
CA HIS A 8 17.38 -14.16 3.08
C HIS A 8 16.83 -13.55 1.81
N GLY A 9 16.80 -12.22 1.72
CA GLY A 9 16.30 -11.53 0.55
C GLY A 9 16.55 -10.03 0.60
N LEU A 10 16.16 -9.35 -0.47
CA LEU A 10 16.22 -7.89 -0.55
C LEU A 10 15.09 -7.28 0.26
N CYS A 11 15.40 -6.29 1.08
CA CYS A 11 14.43 -5.57 1.89
C CYS A 11 14.36 -4.11 1.46
N PHE A 12 13.22 -3.69 0.98
CA PHE A 12 12.92 -2.31 0.65
C PHE A 12 12.00 -1.72 1.71
N VAL A 13 12.40 -0.65 2.36
CA VAL A 13 11.71 -0.08 3.52
C VAL A 13 11.29 1.35 3.25
N HIS A 14 10.02 1.67 3.47
CA HIS A 14 9.55 3.04 3.51
C HIS A 14 9.23 3.44 4.95
N ALA A 15 9.91 4.47 5.45
CA ALA A 15 9.59 5.12 6.71
C ALA A 15 8.71 6.35 6.47
N ASP A 16 7.63 6.46 7.21
CA ASP A 16 6.79 7.65 7.15
C ASP A 16 7.57 8.89 7.63
N ARG A 17 7.49 9.98 6.87
CA ARG A 17 8.13 11.27 7.24
C ARG A 17 7.59 11.88 8.52
N ARG A 18 6.42 11.45 9.00
CA ARG A 18 5.85 11.88 10.29
C ARG A 18 6.26 10.97 11.44
N GLY A 19 6.75 9.76 11.13
CA GLY A 19 7.23 8.83 12.14
C GLY A 19 8.45 9.36 12.87
N THR A 20 8.75 8.73 13.98
CA THR A 20 9.87 9.08 14.88
C THR A 20 11.23 8.62 14.34
N ILE A 21 11.26 7.84 13.23
CA ILE A 21 12.51 7.38 12.63
C ILE A 21 13.35 8.57 12.17
N THR A 22 14.56 8.66 12.68
CA THR A 22 15.52 9.73 12.36
C THR A 22 16.28 9.45 11.06
N ALA A 23 16.95 10.47 10.51
CA ALA A 23 17.83 10.28 9.36
C ALA A 23 18.94 9.28 9.66
N ALA A 24 19.57 9.36 10.84
CA ALA A 24 20.61 8.44 11.27
C ALA A 24 20.12 6.96 11.29
N GLN A 25 18.89 6.72 11.73
CA GLN A 25 18.30 5.37 11.69
C GLN A 25 18.00 4.88 10.25
N ILE A 26 17.68 5.78 9.33
CA ILE A 26 17.59 5.44 7.91
C ILE A 26 18.96 5.07 7.36
N ASP A 27 20.02 5.81 7.73
CA ASP A 27 21.38 5.51 7.33
C ASP A 27 21.85 4.18 7.91
N GLU A 28 21.52 3.88 9.15
CA GLU A 28 21.76 2.56 9.79
C GLU A 28 21.07 1.42 9.03
N LEU A 29 19.82 1.61 8.61
CA LEU A 29 19.10 0.63 7.79
C LEU A 29 19.80 0.43 6.43
N ASN A 30 20.21 1.52 5.78
CA ASN A 30 20.90 1.45 4.50
C ASN A 30 22.34 0.88 4.60
N ALA A 31 22.94 0.89 5.78
CA ALA A 31 24.22 0.22 6.02
C ALA A 31 24.09 -1.31 6.16
N MET A 32 22.88 -1.84 6.35
CA MET A 32 22.64 -3.27 6.42
C MET A 32 22.72 -3.90 5.03
N PRO A 33 23.33 -5.11 4.90
CA PRO A 33 23.31 -5.85 3.64
C PRO A 33 21.88 -6.09 3.13
N ASN A 34 21.68 -5.96 1.83
CA ASN A 34 20.39 -6.21 1.17
C ASN A 34 19.23 -5.32 1.62
N VAL A 35 19.49 -4.19 2.30
CA VAL A 35 18.46 -3.24 2.73
C VAL A 35 18.58 -1.94 1.94
N ARG A 36 17.44 -1.44 1.48
CA ARG A 36 17.29 -0.08 0.95
C ARG A 36 16.11 0.59 1.65
N ALA A 37 16.38 1.62 2.42
CA ALA A 37 15.38 2.37 3.18
C ALA A 37 15.23 3.79 2.61
N ILE A 38 13.98 4.25 2.50
CA ILE A 38 13.66 5.62 2.09
C ILE A 38 12.70 6.28 3.09
N ARG A 39 12.77 7.61 3.19
CA ARG A 39 11.85 8.43 3.97
C ARG A 39 11.25 9.53 3.08
N LYS A 40 10.40 9.11 2.13
CA LYS A 40 9.94 9.97 1.03
C LYS A 40 8.59 10.63 1.30
N ARG A 41 7.62 9.88 1.83
CA ARG A 41 6.22 10.32 1.92
C ARG A 41 5.78 10.61 3.34
N LYS A 42 4.81 11.54 3.46
CA LYS A 42 3.99 11.72 4.65
C LYS A 42 2.71 10.93 4.43
N VAL A 43 2.50 9.89 5.20
CA VAL A 43 1.38 8.97 5.01
C VAL A 43 0.31 9.25 6.05
N ASN A 44 -0.81 9.85 5.64
CA ASN A 44 -2.02 9.87 6.45
C ASN A 44 -2.68 8.50 6.39
N TRP A 45 -3.16 8.01 7.50
CA TRP A 45 -3.83 6.72 7.53
C TRP A 45 -5.08 6.73 6.61
N GLY A 46 -5.21 5.69 5.79
CA GLY A 46 -6.30 5.56 4.82
C GLY A 46 -6.18 6.47 3.58
N SER A 47 -5.06 7.17 3.41
CA SER A 47 -4.82 8.04 2.26
C SER A 47 -4.09 7.34 1.13
N ILE A 48 -4.15 7.94 -0.06
CA ILE A 48 -3.47 7.47 -1.27
C ILE A 48 -1.93 7.43 -1.12
N GLU A 49 -1.36 8.21 -0.19
CA GLU A 49 0.08 8.23 0.05
C GLU A 49 0.63 6.89 0.51
N HIS A 50 -0.19 6.08 1.20
CA HIS A 50 0.17 4.72 1.56
C HIS A 50 0.38 3.86 0.29
N LEU A 51 -0.59 3.87 -0.61
CA LEU A 51 -0.47 3.17 -1.88
C LEU A 51 0.73 3.68 -2.71
N TYR A 52 0.95 5.00 -2.74
CA TYR A 52 2.13 5.55 -3.41
C TYR A 52 3.45 5.11 -2.77
N ALA A 53 3.50 4.96 -1.44
CA ALA A 53 4.67 4.41 -0.76
C ALA A 53 4.94 2.96 -1.19
N MET A 54 3.90 2.12 -1.25
CA MET A 54 4.01 0.74 -1.73
C MET A 54 4.52 0.69 -3.18
N LEU A 55 3.98 1.54 -4.06
CA LEU A 55 4.42 1.60 -5.47
C LEU A 55 5.86 2.15 -5.61
N ASP A 56 6.29 3.05 -4.73
CA ASP A 56 7.69 3.50 -4.71
C ASP A 56 8.63 2.36 -4.31
N LEU A 57 8.24 1.53 -3.33
CA LEU A 57 9.00 0.33 -2.95
C LEU A 57 9.05 -0.70 -4.08
N CYS A 58 7.93 -0.93 -4.78
CA CYS A 58 7.93 -1.80 -5.96
C CYS A 58 8.89 -1.30 -7.04
N ARG A 59 8.92 0.02 -7.32
CA ARG A 59 9.87 0.59 -8.29
C ARG A 59 11.31 0.36 -7.88
N MET A 60 11.64 0.63 -6.62
CA MET A 60 12.99 0.39 -6.09
C MET A 60 13.39 -1.09 -6.18
N ALA A 61 12.45 -1.99 -5.88
CA ALA A 61 12.71 -3.42 -5.98
C ALA A 61 12.99 -3.85 -7.42
N LEU A 62 12.27 -3.30 -8.40
CA LEU A 62 12.45 -3.62 -9.81
C LEU A 62 13.71 -3.02 -10.45
N GLU A 63 14.36 -2.04 -9.80
CA GLU A 63 15.69 -1.56 -10.19
C GLU A 63 16.79 -2.59 -9.94
N ASP A 64 16.55 -3.55 -9.04
CA ASP A 64 17.48 -4.63 -8.76
C ASP A 64 17.09 -5.87 -9.58
N GLU A 65 17.99 -6.33 -10.45
CA GLU A 65 17.74 -7.47 -11.35
C GLU A 65 17.56 -8.80 -10.59
N ARG A 66 18.05 -8.89 -9.37
CA ARG A 66 17.87 -10.08 -8.50
C ARG A 66 16.44 -10.24 -8.02
N THR A 67 15.61 -9.20 -8.12
CA THR A 67 14.22 -9.26 -7.71
C THR A 67 13.41 -10.07 -8.73
N THR A 68 13.02 -11.26 -8.38
CA THR A 68 12.16 -12.14 -9.18
C THR A 68 10.72 -12.15 -8.66
N TYR A 69 10.55 -11.97 -7.37
CA TYR A 69 9.27 -12.02 -6.69
C TYR A 69 9.20 -10.98 -5.57
N LEU A 70 8.05 -10.33 -5.38
CA LEU A 70 7.84 -9.28 -4.40
C LEU A 70 6.77 -9.68 -3.38
N HIS A 71 7.04 -9.41 -2.10
CA HIS A 71 6.08 -9.54 -1.01
C HIS A 71 5.86 -8.17 -0.38
N LEU A 72 4.64 -7.62 -0.52
CA LEU A 72 4.24 -6.40 0.17
C LEU A 72 3.73 -6.78 1.56
N MET A 73 4.31 -6.17 2.58
CA MET A 73 3.99 -6.46 3.97
C MET A 73 4.12 -5.22 4.84
N SER A 74 3.49 -5.22 6.01
CA SER A 74 3.66 -4.16 6.99
C SER A 74 4.81 -4.46 7.95
N ALA A 75 5.26 -3.45 8.69
CA ALA A 75 6.29 -3.65 9.72
C ALA A 75 5.80 -4.47 10.93
N GLN A 76 4.52 -4.77 11.01
CA GLN A 76 3.92 -5.60 12.06
C GLN A 76 3.87 -7.08 11.71
N ASP A 77 4.12 -7.41 10.43
CA ASP A 77 4.10 -8.79 9.94
C ASP A 77 5.44 -9.46 10.17
N TYR A 78 5.39 -10.77 10.31
CA TYR A 78 6.57 -11.60 10.37
C TYR A 78 6.37 -12.86 9.52
N PRO A 79 7.35 -13.25 8.69
CA PRO A 79 7.23 -14.47 7.89
C PRO A 79 7.18 -15.69 8.80
N THR A 80 6.25 -16.59 8.51
CA THR A 80 6.11 -17.88 9.22
C THR A 80 7.07 -18.95 8.68
N LEU A 81 7.61 -18.73 7.49
CA LEU A 81 8.58 -19.59 6.84
C LEU A 81 10.00 -19.06 7.09
N SER A 82 10.96 -19.95 7.20
CA SER A 82 12.38 -19.59 7.16
C SER A 82 12.75 -19.01 5.79
N GLY A 83 13.86 -18.27 5.70
CA GLY A 83 14.31 -17.71 4.43
C GLY A 83 14.51 -18.75 3.33
N LYS A 84 15.07 -19.92 3.66
CA LYS A 84 15.26 -21.01 2.71
C LYS A 84 13.93 -21.62 2.24
N GLU A 85 12.96 -21.74 3.13
CA GLU A 85 11.60 -22.19 2.76
C GLU A 85 10.90 -21.17 1.88
N MET A 86 11.06 -19.86 2.16
CA MET A 86 10.56 -18.79 1.32
C MET A 86 11.17 -18.86 -0.08
N GLU A 87 12.51 -18.96 -0.18
CA GLU A 87 13.20 -19.10 -1.44
C GLU A 87 12.69 -20.32 -2.23
N ASN A 88 12.69 -21.50 -1.63
CA ASN A 88 12.19 -22.72 -2.27
C ASN A 88 10.70 -22.63 -2.68
N ARG A 89 9.89 -21.90 -1.89
CA ARG A 89 8.44 -21.75 -2.15
C ARG A 89 8.16 -20.85 -3.34
N PHE A 90 8.98 -19.83 -3.56
CA PHE A 90 8.76 -18.80 -4.57
C PHE A 90 9.77 -18.82 -5.72
N ASP A 91 10.74 -19.75 -5.71
CA ASP A 91 11.62 -19.95 -6.84
C ASP A 91 10.83 -20.44 -8.07
N GLY A 92 10.94 -19.71 -9.16
CA GLY A 92 10.17 -19.96 -10.38
C GLY A 92 8.63 -19.77 -10.25
N GLU A 93 8.14 -19.23 -9.13
CA GLU A 93 6.71 -18.98 -8.94
C GLU A 93 6.23 -17.83 -9.84
N THR A 94 5.15 -18.09 -10.58
CA THR A 94 4.54 -17.13 -11.52
C THR A 94 3.13 -16.69 -11.10
N ARG A 95 2.55 -17.32 -10.07
CA ARG A 95 1.21 -17.02 -9.61
C ARG A 95 1.20 -15.78 -8.72
N LEU A 96 0.11 -15.06 -8.77
CA LEU A 96 -0.21 -13.99 -7.83
C LEU A 96 -0.85 -14.57 -6.56
N PHE A 97 -0.42 -14.12 -5.39
CA PHE A 97 -1.11 -14.42 -4.13
C PHE A 97 -1.77 -13.13 -3.64
N ILE A 98 -3.04 -13.03 -3.90
CA ILE A 98 -3.90 -11.88 -3.57
C ILE A 98 -5.16 -12.42 -2.93
N GLN A 99 -5.51 -11.91 -1.77
CA GLN A 99 -6.85 -12.13 -1.21
C GLN A 99 -7.80 -11.08 -1.77
N ARG A 100 -8.89 -11.52 -2.38
CA ARG A 100 -9.90 -10.60 -2.94
C ARG A 100 -11.31 -11.05 -2.61
N THR A 101 -12.20 -10.08 -2.43
CA THR A 101 -13.62 -10.26 -2.21
C THR A 101 -14.38 -9.34 -3.15
N ARG A 102 -15.52 -9.77 -3.67
CA ARG A 102 -16.34 -8.93 -4.55
C ARG A 102 -16.98 -7.81 -3.73
N THR A 103 -16.86 -6.57 -4.19
CA THR A 103 -17.49 -5.43 -3.52
C THR A 103 -19.02 -5.48 -3.57
N ALA A 104 -19.58 -6.14 -4.59
CA ALA A 104 -21.02 -6.35 -4.70
C ALA A 104 -21.61 -7.18 -3.55
N ASP A 105 -20.80 -8.04 -2.92
CA ASP A 105 -21.21 -8.86 -1.78
C ASP A 105 -21.09 -8.10 -0.44
N HIS A 106 -20.54 -6.86 -0.49
CA HIS A 106 -20.24 -6.01 0.66
C HIS A 106 -20.68 -4.55 0.43
N PRO A 107 -22.00 -4.27 0.36
CA PRO A 107 -22.53 -2.94 0.08
C PRO A 107 -22.09 -1.89 1.11
N GLU A 108 -21.74 -2.29 2.33
CA GLU A 108 -21.21 -1.42 3.37
C GLU A 108 -19.85 -0.79 3.00
N LEU A 109 -19.14 -1.35 2.03
CA LEU A 109 -17.88 -0.80 1.54
C LEU A 109 -18.06 0.35 0.55
N ALA A 110 -19.26 0.51 -0.01
CA ALA A 110 -19.53 1.47 -1.07
C ALA A 110 -19.16 2.90 -0.68
N HIS A 111 -19.42 3.31 0.56
CA HIS A 111 -19.06 4.64 1.06
C HIS A 111 -17.55 4.94 0.92
N ARG A 112 -16.68 3.93 0.96
CA ARG A 112 -15.24 4.10 0.88
C ARG A 112 -14.75 4.58 -0.49
N TYR A 113 -15.46 4.26 -1.56
CA TYR A 113 -15.08 4.61 -2.93
C TYR A 113 -16.12 5.46 -3.67
N GLU A 114 -17.37 5.49 -3.19
CA GLU A 114 -18.42 6.34 -3.74
C GLU A 114 -18.44 7.75 -3.13
N HIS A 115 -17.91 7.94 -1.93
CA HIS A 115 -17.70 9.26 -1.35
C HIS A 115 -16.34 9.84 -1.74
N TYR A 116 -16.20 11.16 -1.60
CA TYR A 116 -14.93 11.87 -1.71
C TYR A 116 -14.29 11.94 -0.33
N HIS A 117 -13.19 11.22 -0.16
CA HIS A 117 -12.41 11.21 1.07
C HIS A 117 -11.14 12.04 0.91
N PHE A 118 -10.96 13.03 1.76
CA PHE A 118 -9.83 13.98 1.72
C PHE A 118 -8.71 13.57 2.70
N MET A 119 -8.47 12.28 2.85
CA MET A 119 -7.50 11.72 3.81
C MET A 119 -6.06 12.19 3.57
N HIS A 120 -5.73 12.61 2.36
CA HIS A 120 -4.43 13.20 2.03
C HIS A 120 -4.24 14.60 2.66
N LEU A 121 -5.33 15.29 3.00
CA LEU A 121 -5.34 16.59 3.68
C LEU A 121 -5.64 16.47 5.18
N LEU A 122 -6.55 15.57 5.53
CA LEU A 122 -7.06 15.36 6.89
C LEU A 122 -6.50 14.06 7.46
N ASN A 123 -5.69 14.15 8.50
CA ASN A 123 -5.23 12.93 9.18
C ASN A 123 -6.30 12.45 10.16
N TYR A 124 -7.04 11.41 9.80
CA TYR A 124 -8.08 10.81 10.63
C TYR A 124 -7.56 10.29 11.98
N ARG A 125 -6.28 9.92 12.07
CA ARG A 125 -5.63 9.49 13.30
C ARG A 125 -4.93 10.64 14.05
N ASP A 126 -5.13 11.87 13.63
CA ASP A 126 -4.70 13.01 14.40
C ASP A 126 -5.49 13.00 15.73
N PRO A 127 -4.82 13.12 16.88
CA PRO A 127 -5.51 13.16 18.18
C PRO A 127 -6.39 14.40 18.36
N SER A 128 -6.26 15.39 17.48
CA SER A 128 -7.17 16.53 17.49
C SER A 128 -8.54 16.12 16.95
N ASP A 129 -9.59 16.33 17.72
CA ASP A 129 -10.98 16.06 17.31
C ASP A 129 -11.41 16.83 16.05
N TRP A 130 -10.63 17.84 15.66
CA TRP A 130 -10.93 18.68 14.52
C TRP A 130 -10.98 17.91 13.20
N ALA A 131 -9.94 17.12 12.89
CA ALA A 131 -9.87 16.38 11.62
C ALA A 131 -10.97 15.30 11.55
N GLN A 132 -11.23 14.61 12.65
CA GLN A 132 -12.29 13.59 12.74
C GLN A 132 -13.68 14.21 12.54
N ASN A 133 -13.93 15.36 13.19
CA ASN A 133 -15.19 16.09 13.06
C ASN A 133 -15.45 16.54 11.63
N TRP A 134 -14.42 17.01 10.90
CA TRP A 134 -14.56 17.42 9.51
C TRP A 134 -14.82 16.25 8.56
N VAL A 135 -14.15 15.11 8.76
CA VAL A 135 -14.41 13.91 7.97
C VAL A 135 -15.88 13.50 8.10
N GLY A 136 -16.39 13.38 9.33
CA GLY A 136 -17.78 13.01 9.55
C GLY A 136 -18.81 14.04 9.06
N ARG A 137 -18.46 15.34 9.02
CA ARG A 137 -19.31 16.38 8.42
C ARG A 137 -19.34 16.28 6.90
N LEU A 138 -18.20 16.07 6.27
CA LEU A 138 -18.10 15.93 4.82
C LEU A 138 -18.88 14.72 4.32
N ASP A 139 -18.80 13.59 5.03
CA ASP A 139 -19.57 12.40 4.69
C ASP A 139 -21.09 12.69 4.78
N ARG A 140 -21.55 13.27 5.88
CA ARG A 140 -22.97 13.66 6.04
C ARG A 140 -23.46 14.64 4.99
N TRP A 141 -22.65 15.62 4.59
CA TRP A 141 -23.02 16.55 3.54
C TRP A 141 -23.10 15.87 2.17
N GLN A 142 -22.21 14.92 1.87
CA GLN A 142 -22.31 14.14 0.64
C GLN A 142 -23.58 13.29 0.61
N ASP A 143 -23.99 12.71 1.73
CA ASP A 143 -25.25 11.98 1.85
C ASP A 143 -26.45 12.88 1.63
N LEU A 144 -26.51 14.02 2.32
CA LEU A 144 -27.61 14.98 2.23
C LEU A 144 -27.77 15.55 0.81
N LEU A 145 -26.66 15.83 0.14
CA LEU A 145 -26.64 16.41 -1.20
C LEU A 145 -26.64 15.34 -2.32
N HIS A 146 -26.73 14.07 -1.96
CA HIS A 146 -26.63 12.91 -2.88
C HIS A 146 -25.40 12.94 -3.78
N VAL A 147 -24.29 13.48 -3.28
CA VAL A 147 -23.03 13.54 -4.01
C VAL A 147 -22.36 12.17 -3.97
N ARG A 148 -22.21 11.54 -5.14
CA ARG A 148 -21.58 10.24 -5.28
C ARG A 148 -20.58 10.26 -6.43
N ARG A 149 -19.48 9.56 -6.23
CA ARG A 149 -18.50 9.30 -7.28
C ARG A 149 -18.96 8.12 -8.14
N LYS A 150 -18.80 8.25 -9.44
CA LYS A 150 -19.00 7.12 -10.37
C LYS A 150 -17.70 6.35 -10.54
N LEU A 151 -17.30 5.62 -9.51
CA LEU A 151 -16.12 4.76 -9.53
C LEU A 151 -16.54 3.31 -9.40
N SER A 152 -16.24 2.51 -10.42
CA SER A 152 -16.45 1.06 -10.36
C SER A 152 -15.23 0.41 -9.74
N VAL A 153 -15.44 -0.28 -8.63
CA VAL A 153 -14.44 -1.05 -7.92
C VAL A 153 -14.99 -2.46 -7.73
N PRO A 154 -14.67 -3.41 -8.62
CA PRO A 154 -15.30 -4.74 -8.60
C PRO A 154 -14.85 -5.62 -7.44
N TYR A 155 -13.63 -5.39 -6.93
CA TYR A 155 -13.05 -6.19 -5.86
C TYR A 155 -12.40 -5.32 -4.79
N LYS A 156 -12.35 -5.86 -3.58
CA LYS A 156 -11.55 -5.41 -2.45
C LYS A 156 -10.61 -6.52 -2.03
N GLY A 157 -9.40 -6.18 -1.66
CA GLY A 157 -8.46 -7.14 -1.08
C GLY A 157 -7.82 -6.66 0.20
N LEU A 158 -6.73 -7.30 0.55
CA LEU A 158 -5.83 -6.85 1.60
C LEU A 158 -4.65 -6.11 0.95
N LEU A 159 -3.93 -5.35 1.78
CA LEU A 159 -2.70 -4.71 1.35
C LEU A 159 -1.55 -5.73 1.14
N TYR A 160 -1.70 -6.93 1.71
CA TYR A 160 -0.72 -8.02 1.62
C TYR A 160 -0.85 -8.72 0.28
N VAL A 161 0.09 -8.46 -0.60
CA VAL A 161 0.14 -9.09 -1.92
C VAL A 161 1.52 -9.66 -2.16
N SER A 162 1.53 -10.81 -2.81
CA SER A 162 2.76 -11.43 -3.29
C SER A 162 2.64 -11.63 -4.77
N LEU A 163 3.59 -11.07 -5.53
CA LEU A 163 3.50 -11.01 -6.98
C LEU A 163 4.86 -11.21 -7.65
N PRO A 164 4.91 -11.89 -8.81
CA PRO A 164 6.11 -12.04 -9.59
C PRO A 164 6.51 -10.68 -10.22
N ARG A 165 7.76 -10.58 -10.62
CA ARG A 165 8.36 -9.36 -11.18
C ARG A 165 7.54 -8.77 -12.34
N ASP A 166 7.13 -9.59 -13.28
CA ASP A 166 6.38 -9.18 -14.46
C ASP A 166 5.02 -8.55 -14.12
N ALA A 167 4.33 -9.09 -13.12
CA ALA A 167 3.08 -8.51 -12.61
C ALA A 167 3.32 -7.15 -11.93
N ALA A 168 4.39 -7.00 -11.16
CA ALA A 168 4.77 -5.71 -10.57
C ALA A 168 5.10 -4.69 -11.65
N GLU A 169 5.85 -5.08 -12.68
CA GLU A 169 6.16 -4.23 -13.81
C GLU A 169 4.91 -3.81 -14.59
N PHE A 170 3.99 -4.77 -14.83
CA PHE A 170 2.72 -4.48 -15.49
C PHE A 170 1.93 -3.40 -14.71
N VAL A 171 1.72 -3.58 -13.42
CA VAL A 171 0.99 -2.63 -12.58
C VAL A 171 1.60 -1.22 -12.64
N LEU A 172 2.93 -1.10 -12.69
CA LEU A 172 3.62 0.19 -12.75
C LEU A 172 3.59 0.85 -14.12
N LYS A 173 3.57 0.06 -15.20
CA LYS A 173 3.69 0.54 -16.59
C LYS A 173 2.35 0.70 -17.29
N ASP A 174 1.32 -0.07 -16.91
CA ASP A 174 0.03 -0.08 -17.58
C ASP A 174 -0.72 1.25 -17.47
N LYS A 175 -1.32 1.69 -18.56
CA LYS A 175 -2.04 2.97 -18.64
C LYS A 175 -3.35 2.93 -17.85
N ASN A 176 -4.04 1.78 -17.81
CA ASN A 176 -5.31 1.63 -17.10
C ASN A 176 -5.05 1.56 -15.60
N ALA A 177 -4.00 0.87 -15.15
CA ALA A 177 -3.57 0.88 -13.75
C ALA A 177 -3.26 2.30 -13.28
N ARG A 178 -2.52 3.09 -14.08
CA ARG A 178 -2.24 4.51 -13.78
C ARG A 178 -3.50 5.39 -13.78
N ARG A 179 -4.47 5.12 -14.67
CA ARG A 179 -5.76 5.81 -14.68
C ARG A 179 -6.54 5.48 -13.42
N PHE A 180 -6.62 4.20 -13.06
CA PHE A 180 -7.32 3.73 -11.87
C PHE A 180 -6.68 4.29 -10.60
N LEU A 181 -5.36 4.30 -10.51
CA LEU A 181 -4.61 4.92 -9.41
C LEU A 181 -5.02 6.40 -9.20
N ARG A 182 -5.17 7.18 -10.28
CA ARG A 182 -5.66 8.57 -10.18
C ARG A 182 -7.10 8.64 -9.68
N GLN A 183 -7.95 7.71 -10.09
CA GLN A 183 -9.34 7.64 -9.63
C GLN A 183 -9.41 7.30 -8.14
N LEU A 184 -8.50 6.50 -7.62
CA LEU A 184 -8.45 6.11 -6.20
C LEU A 184 -7.99 7.24 -5.26
N ARG A 185 -7.54 8.40 -5.78
CA ARG A 185 -6.97 9.49 -4.95
C ARG A 185 -7.89 9.96 -3.82
N MET A 186 -9.20 9.95 -4.04
CA MET A 186 -10.20 10.35 -3.06
C MET A 186 -10.94 9.15 -2.45
N THR A 187 -10.35 7.99 -2.48
CA THR A 187 -10.88 6.76 -1.91
C THR A 187 -10.29 6.55 -0.51
N TYR A 188 -11.10 6.03 0.40
CA TYR A 188 -10.65 5.66 1.74
C TYR A 188 -10.00 4.29 1.73
N ILE A 189 -8.76 4.19 2.21
CA ILE A 189 -7.91 3.00 2.18
C ILE A 189 -7.80 2.43 0.74
N PRO A 190 -7.28 3.22 -0.21
CA PRO A 190 -7.26 2.87 -1.64
C PRO A 190 -6.37 1.67 -1.98
N GLU A 191 -5.38 1.34 -1.14
CA GLU A 191 -4.48 0.20 -1.33
C GLU A 191 -5.23 -1.14 -1.33
N GLU A 192 -6.37 -1.23 -0.63
CA GLU A 192 -7.20 -2.42 -0.62
C GLU A 192 -7.98 -2.64 -1.93
N PHE A 193 -7.99 -1.66 -2.81
CA PHE A 193 -8.70 -1.71 -4.09
C PHE A 193 -7.79 -1.75 -5.32
N PHE A 194 -6.51 -1.47 -5.17
CA PHE A 194 -5.63 -1.25 -6.30
C PHE A 194 -5.06 -2.52 -6.92
N PHE A 195 -4.62 -3.47 -6.11
CA PHE A 195 -3.96 -4.70 -6.58
C PHE A 195 -4.94 -5.84 -6.89
N GLN A 196 -6.18 -5.56 -7.31
CA GLN A 196 -7.27 -6.54 -7.46
C GLN A 196 -7.56 -6.95 -8.90
#